data_e124c35bbb7643156062c3e83842e240
#
_entry.id   e124c35bbb7643156062c3e83842e240
#
_cell.length_a   1.000
_cell.length_b   1.000
_cell.length_c   1.000
_cell.angle_alpha   90.00
_cell.angle_beta   90.00
_cell.angle_gamma   90.00
#
_symmetry.space_group_name_H-M   'P 1'
#
loop_
_entity.id
_entity.type
_entity.pdbx_description
1 polymer ?
#
loop_
_entity_poly.entity_id
_entity_poly.type
_entity_poly.pdbx_seq_one_letter_code
_entity_poly.pdbx_strand_id
1 'polypeptide(L)'
;MKIRSFIAYILVMVTIVWAIATTSTAAPPVPPRPESPTESLRSLAAKRDFFIGGAVQPQLLQNYPTYREVFAREFNILIPENHTKFWRLHPERDRYDFSQADAIVQFANEHNIKVIGHALVWFHALPRWVVEGNFSREELMEILHDHIQTVVGHYRGQIYAWDVVNEPVEANGSFRETIWYKTIGPEYLDLALRWTREADPDTLLYINDYAEGLNSKSQSFYNLAKDLRQRGAPLDAVGFQTHLGFLSADNSEEVAENMKRYAELGLDVMITEMDVPIDQFSGTPEEQLEAQAKMYRDFLKICLDASNCNTLVMWGFTDRHTWLTGFTGSKDPLIFDKSYQPKPAYHAMWEELKGTD
;
A
#
# COMPACT_ATOMS: atom_id res chain seq x y z
N MET A 1 87.44 24.36 -29.73
CA MET A 1 86.15 23.74 -30.17
C MET A 1 85.79 22.69 -29.14
N LYS A 2 84.69 22.73 -28.53
CA LYS A 2 84.24 22.20 -27.22
C LYS A 2 84.10 20.66 -27.22
N ILE A 3 84.71 20.00 -26.22
CA ILE A 3 84.47 18.60 -25.88
C ILE A 3 83.83 18.59 -24.50
N ARG A 4 82.71 18.03 -24.39
CA ARG A 4 81.89 17.90 -23.17
C ARG A 4 82.28 16.60 -22.43
N SER A 5 82.59 16.76 -21.16
CA SER A 5 82.84 15.65 -20.24
C SER A 5 81.47 15.06 -19.77
N PHE A 6 81.33 13.74 -19.80
CA PHE A 6 80.30 13.00 -19.11
C PHE A 6 80.79 12.56 -17.74
N ILE A 7 80.08 12.99 -16.70
CA ILE A 7 80.29 12.48 -15.31
C ILE A 7 79.11 11.53 -15.05
N ALA A 8 79.47 10.28 -14.81
CA ALA A 8 78.50 9.26 -14.41
C ALA A 8 78.29 9.31 -12.91
N TYR A 9 77.05 9.56 -12.49
CA TYR A 9 76.70 9.38 -11.08
C TYR A 9 76.12 7.96 -10.89
N ILE A 10 76.78 7.17 -10.03
CA ILE A 10 76.27 5.89 -9.54
C ILE A 10 75.37 6.20 -8.35
N LEU A 11 74.03 6.00 -8.55
CA LEU A 11 73.06 6.05 -7.49
C LEU A 11 72.90 4.65 -6.88
N VAL A 12 73.35 4.55 -5.60
CA VAL A 12 73.09 3.35 -4.77
C VAL A 12 71.61 3.50 -4.25
N MET A 13 70.72 2.72 -4.80
CA MET A 13 69.37 2.60 -4.25
C MET A 13 69.36 1.60 -3.08
N VAL A 14 69.23 2.10 -1.87
CA VAL A 14 68.89 1.28 -0.69
C VAL A 14 67.38 1.09 -0.67
N THR A 15 66.92 -0.11 -1.06
CA THR A 15 65.50 -0.50 -0.94
C THR A 15 65.20 -0.88 0.51
N ILE A 16 64.54 0.01 1.25
CA ILE A 16 63.93 -0.30 2.54
C ILE A 16 62.59 -1.00 2.24
N VAL A 17 62.55 -2.30 2.44
CA VAL A 17 61.29 -3.08 2.40
C VAL A 17 60.57 -2.87 3.73
N TRP A 18 59.54 -2.03 3.72
CA TRP A 18 58.55 -1.97 4.81
C TRP A 18 57.58 -3.14 4.64
N ALA A 19 57.68 -4.16 5.49
CA ALA A 19 56.65 -5.17 5.65
C ALA A 19 55.44 -4.52 6.36
N ILE A 20 54.44 -4.10 5.58
CA ILE A 20 53.14 -3.73 6.13
C ILE A 20 52.43 -5.04 6.50
N ALA A 21 52.45 -5.35 7.79
CA ALA A 21 51.58 -6.40 8.34
C ALA A 21 50.14 -5.92 8.22
N THR A 22 49.43 -6.32 7.16
CA THR A 22 47.99 -6.16 7.07
C THR A 22 47.36 -7.12 8.07
N THR A 23 47.04 -6.66 9.26
CA THR A 23 46.09 -7.35 10.13
C THR A 23 44.75 -7.30 9.45
N SER A 24 44.39 -8.37 8.74
CA SER A 24 43.03 -8.61 8.28
C SER A 24 42.16 -8.78 9.52
N THR A 25 41.53 -7.72 9.97
CA THR A 25 40.42 -7.83 10.91
C THR A 25 39.29 -8.46 10.12
N ALA A 26 39.10 -9.77 10.28
CA ALA A 26 37.87 -10.41 9.79
C ALA A 26 36.69 -9.62 10.35
N ALA A 27 35.77 -9.23 9.47
CA ALA A 27 34.51 -8.64 9.89
C ALA A 27 33.87 -9.56 10.95
N PRO A 28 33.25 -9.02 12.00
CA PRO A 28 32.56 -9.85 12.98
C PRO A 28 31.57 -10.75 12.24
N PRO A 29 31.38 -12.02 12.68
CA PRO A 29 30.45 -12.91 12.04
C PRO A 29 29.08 -12.26 12.06
N VAL A 30 28.47 -12.16 10.89
CA VAL A 30 27.07 -11.73 10.77
C VAL A 30 26.25 -12.67 11.65
N PRO A 31 25.47 -12.16 12.61
CA PRO A 31 24.62 -13.02 13.44
C PRO A 31 23.77 -13.90 12.55
N PRO A 32 23.54 -15.16 12.93
CA PRO A 32 22.70 -16.06 12.15
C PRO A 32 21.36 -15.39 11.95
N ARG A 33 20.93 -15.30 10.68
CA ARG A 33 19.62 -14.75 10.31
C ARG A 33 18.55 -15.64 10.98
N PRO A 34 17.54 -15.06 11.66
CA PRO A 34 16.50 -15.85 12.26
C PRO A 34 15.87 -16.76 11.19
N GLU A 35 15.69 -18.03 11.52
CA GLU A 35 14.98 -18.97 10.66
C GLU A 35 13.57 -18.44 10.41
N SER A 36 13.04 -18.67 9.21
CA SER A 36 11.65 -18.30 8.90
C SER A 36 10.73 -19.05 9.87
N PRO A 37 9.77 -18.34 10.50
CA PRO A 37 8.83 -18.98 11.42
C PRO A 37 8.11 -20.17 10.77
N THR A 38 7.75 -21.17 11.57
CA THR A 38 7.02 -22.34 11.09
C THR A 38 5.58 -22.03 10.69
N GLU A 39 4.99 -20.97 11.27
CA GLU A 39 3.68 -20.45 10.92
C GLU A 39 3.80 -19.17 10.10
N SER A 40 2.94 -18.98 9.09
CA SER A 40 2.89 -17.78 8.29
C SER A 40 2.07 -16.66 8.96
N LEU A 41 2.27 -15.40 8.52
CA LEU A 41 1.40 -14.29 8.93
C LEU A 41 -0.07 -14.60 8.63
N ARG A 42 -0.34 -15.20 7.46
CA ARG A 42 -1.68 -15.65 7.05
C ARG A 42 -2.32 -16.59 8.08
N SER A 43 -1.58 -17.58 8.56
CA SER A 43 -2.13 -18.57 9.49
C SER A 43 -2.40 -17.99 10.88
N LEU A 44 -1.55 -17.08 11.34
CA LEU A 44 -1.73 -16.37 12.60
C LEU A 44 -2.90 -15.38 12.53
N ALA A 45 -2.99 -14.59 11.45
CA ALA A 45 -4.08 -13.64 11.22
C ALA A 45 -5.44 -14.38 11.17
N ALA A 46 -5.51 -15.53 10.48
CA ALA A 46 -6.73 -16.31 10.37
C ALA A 46 -7.25 -16.82 11.74
N LYS A 47 -6.38 -17.10 12.71
CA LYS A 47 -6.76 -17.47 14.08
C LYS A 47 -7.42 -16.33 14.87
N ARG A 48 -7.27 -15.10 14.38
CA ARG A 48 -7.79 -13.87 15.00
C ARG A 48 -8.90 -13.20 14.18
N ASP A 49 -9.44 -13.91 13.18
CA ASP A 49 -10.40 -13.36 12.21
C ASP A 49 -9.90 -12.05 11.57
N PHE A 50 -8.60 -11.99 11.29
CA PHE A 50 -7.89 -10.83 10.78
C PHE A 50 -7.40 -11.05 9.34
N PHE A 51 -7.44 -9.98 8.52
CA PHE A 51 -6.92 -9.97 7.17
C PHE A 51 -5.58 -9.23 7.11
N ILE A 52 -4.56 -9.90 6.58
CA ILE A 52 -3.25 -9.33 6.33
C ILE A 52 -2.86 -9.54 4.88
N GLY A 53 -2.39 -8.50 4.21
CA GLY A 53 -2.12 -8.58 2.78
C GLY A 53 -1.22 -7.53 2.19
N GLY A 54 -1.19 -7.49 0.87
CA GLY A 54 -0.41 -6.52 0.12
C GLY A 54 -0.96 -6.23 -1.26
N ALA A 55 -0.56 -5.09 -1.83
CA ALA A 55 -0.85 -4.76 -3.21
C ALA A 55 -0.03 -5.66 -4.16
N VAL A 56 -0.65 -6.08 -5.27
CA VAL A 56 -0.05 -6.97 -6.26
C VAL A 56 -0.20 -6.47 -7.69
N GLN A 57 0.70 -6.93 -8.55
CA GLN A 57 0.64 -6.70 -9.99
C GLN A 57 0.57 -8.05 -10.73
N PRO A 58 -0.24 -8.18 -11.78
CA PRO A 58 -0.44 -9.46 -12.49
C PRO A 58 0.85 -9.97 -13.12
N GLN A 59 1.69 -9.08 -13.66
CA GLN A 59 2.97 -9.46 -14.27
C GLN A 59 3.94 -10.08 -13.25
N LEU A 60 3.89 -9.63 -11.99
CA LEU A 60 4.73 -10.18 -10.93
C LEU A 60 4.24 -11.57 -10.51
N LEU A 61 2.93 -11.74 -10.37
CA LEU A 61 2.31 -13.03 -10.09
C LEU A 61 2.56 -14.06 -11.19
N GLN A 62 2.59 -13.64 -12.45
CA GLN A 62 2.79 -14.52 -13.62
C GLN A 62 4.25 -14.88 -13.84
N ASN A 63 5.18 -13.91 -13.70
CA ASN A 63 6.56 -14.07 -14.17
C ASN A 63 7.58 -14.35 -13.05
N TYR A 64 7.20 -14.23 -11.78
CA TYR A 64 8.11 -14.43 -10.65
C TYR A 64 7.56 -15.51 -9.69
N PRO A 65 7.95 -16.79 -9.86
CA PRO A 65 7.44 -17.88 -9.01
C PRO A 65 7.61 -17.63 -7.51
N THR A 66 8.78 -17.16 -7.10
CA THR A 66 9.04 -16.84 -5.68
C THR A 66 8.11 -15.74 -5.14
N TYR A 67 7.81 -14.71 -5.93
CA TYR A 67 6.85 -13.66 -5.56
C TYR A 67 5.47 -14.28 -5.29
N ARG A 68 4.99 -15.11 -6.23
CA ARG A 68 3.71 -15.81 -6.16
C ARG A 68 3.63 -16.74 -4.94
N GLU A 69 4.67 -17.56 -4.72
CA GLU A 69 4.75 -18.52 -3.62
C GLU A 69 4.76 -17.85 -2.25
N VAL A 70 5.59 -16.80 -2.07
CA VAL A 70 5.65 -16.05 -0.81
C VAL A 70 4.31 -15.37 -0.55
N PHE A 71 3.72 -14.71 -1.56
CA PHE A 71 2.43 -14.05 -1.38
C PHE A 71 1.34 -15.04 -0.96
N ALA A 72 1.19 -16.16 -1.66
CA ALA A 72 0.17 -17.17 -1.36
C ALA A 72 0.34 -17.81 0.03
N ARG A 73 1.58 -17.94 0.51
CA ARG A 73 1.90 -18.49 1.84
C ARG A 73 1.58 -17.51 2.97
N GLU A 74 1.91 -16.22 2.78
CA GLU A 74 1.94 -15.26 3.88
C GLU A 74 0.67 -14.42 4.02
N PHE A 75 -0.17 -14.33 2.98
CA PHE A 75 -1.27 -13.36 2.95
C PHE A 75 -2.62 -14.00 2.64
N ASN A 76 -3.69 -13.45 3.22
CA ASN A 76 -5.08 -13.89 3.03
C ASN A 76 -5.99 -12.83 2.37
N ILE A 77 -5.44 -11.65 2.05
CA ILE A 77 -6.14 -10.59 1.30
C ILE A 77 -5.16 -9.90 0.34
N LEU A 78 -5.63 -9.37 -0.77
CA LEU A 78 -4.83 -8.59 -1.72
C LEU A 78 -5.60 -7.40 -2.30
N ILE A 79 -4.83 -6.41 -2.80
CA ILE A 79 -5.33 -5.30 -3.61
C ILE A 79 -4.62 -5.34 -4.97
N PRO A 80 -5.33 -5.32 -6.12
CA PRO A 80 -4.71 -5.08 -7.42
C PRO A 80 -4.18 -3.64 -7.49
N GLU A 81 -2.85 -3.46 -7.45
CA GLU A 81 -2.21 -2.13 -7.34
C GLU A 81 -2.73 -1.12 -8.37
N ASN A 82 -2.97 -1.56 -9.61
CA ASN A 82 -3.40 -0.68 -10.70
C ASN A 82 -4.53 -1.26 -11.57
N HIS A 83 -4.80 -2.56 -11.51
CA HIS A 83 -5.52 -3.25 -12.57
C HIS A 83 -7.04 -3.27 -12.40
N THR A 84 -7.54 -2.76 -11.26
CA THR A 84 -8.97 -2.46 -11.04
C THR A 84 -9.29 -0.96 -11.13
N LYS A 85 -8.31 -0.12 -11.49
CA LYS A 85 -8.50 1.32 -11.69
C LYS A 85 -9.20 1.61 -13.02
N PHE A 86 -9.97 2.70 -13.08
CA PHE A 86 -10.82 3.10 -14.20
C PHE A 86 -10.08 3.01 -15.56
N TRP A 87 -8.90 3.63 -15.67
CA TRP A 87 -8.16 3.68 -16.95
C TRP A 87 -7.67 2.31 -17.45
N ARG A 88 -7.56 1.33 -16.58
CA ARG A 88 -7.19 -0.04 -16.95
C ARG A 88 -8.40 -0.84 -17.40
N LEU A 89 -9.49 -0.74 -16.63
CA LEU A 89 -10.70 -1.51 -16.90
C LEU A 89 -11.56 -0.92 -18.01
N HIS A 90 -11.55 0.41 -18.19
CA HIS A 90 -12.38 1.14 -19.15
C HIS A 90 -11.51 2.14 -19.96
N PRO A 91 -10.52 1.63 -20.73
CA PRO A 91 -9.52 2.46 -21.40
C PRO A 91 -10.08 3.31 -22.55
N GLU A 92 -11.17 2.89 -23.18
CA GLU A 92 -11.88 3.59 -24.25
C GLU A 92 -13.39 3.59 -23.97
N ARG A 93 -14.11 4.59 -24.46
CA ARG A 93 -15.51 4.84 -24.09
C ARG A 93 -16.42 3.60 -24.25
N ASP A 94 -16.19 2.80 -25.28
CA ASP A 94 -17.03 1.65 -25.60
C ASP A 94 -16.29 0.31 -25.39
N ARG A 95 -15.18 0.31 -24.62
CA ARG A 95 -14.37 -0.87 -24.43
C ARG A 95 -13.93 -1.06 -22.98
N TYR A 96 -14.24 -2.21 -22.44
CA TYR A 96 -13.71 -2.71 -21.17
C TYR A 96 -12.63 -3.76 -21.41
N ASP A 97 -11.63 -3.82 -20.51
CA ASP A 97 -10.56 -4.84 -20.51
C ASP A 97 -10.33 -5.36 -19.09
N PHE A 98 -10.87 -6.53 -18.82
CA PHE A 98 -10.78 -7.21 -17.53
C PHE A 98 -9.60 -8.19 -17.45
N SER A 99 -8.91 -8.44 -18.55
CA SER A 99 -7.96 -9.56 -18.71
C SER A 99 -6.88 -9.64 -17.62
N GLN A 100 -6.31 -8.51 -17.22
CA GLN A 100 -5.26 -8.46 -16.21
C GLN A 100 -5.83 -8.50 -14.77
N ALA A 101 -6.98 -7.90 -14.54
CA ALA A 101 -7.66 -7.97 -13.25
C ALA A 101 -8.23 -9.37 -13.00
N ASP A 102 -8.80 -10.02 -14.03
CA ASP A 102 -9.26 -11.41 -13.97
C ASP A 102 -8.14 -12.37 -13.58
N ALA A 103 -6.93 -12.18 -14.11
CA ALA A 103 -5.77 -12.99 -13.74
C ALA A 103 -5.40 -12.86 -12.25
N ILE A 104 -5.56 -11.68 -11.65
CA ILE A 104 -5.34 -11.46 -10.20
C ILE A 104 -6.47 -12.12 -9.39
N VAL A 105 -7.72 -11.93 -9.79
CA VAL A 105 -8.89 -12.52 -9.11
C VAL A 105 -8.83 -14.06 -9.20
N GLN A 106 -8.44 -14.60 -10.34
CA GLN A 106 -8.22 -16.04 -10.49
C GLN A 106 -7.14 -16.56 -9.52
N PHE A 107 -5.98 -15.89 -9.46
CA PHE A 107 -4.93 -16.24 -8.50
C PHE A 107 -5.44 -16.21 -7.06
N ALA A 108 -6.20 -15.17 -6.69
CA ALA A 108 -6.78 -15.04 -5.36
C ALA A 108 -7.73 -16.22 -5.04
N ASN A 109 -8.60 -16.57 -5.98
CA ASN A 109 -9.55 -17.69 -5.83
C ASN A 109 -8.82 -19.04 -5.70
N GLU A 110 -7.79 -19.30 -6.52
CA GLU A 110 -6.97 -20.52 -6.46
C GLU A 110 -6.29 -20.71 -5.09
N HIS A 111 -5.99 -19.60 -4.41
CA HIS A 111 -5.29 -19.62 -3.11
C HIS A 111 -6.16 -19.25 -1.91
N ASN A 112 -7.48 -19.11 -2.08
CA ASN A 112 -8.42 -18.65 -1.03
C ASN A 112 -7.98 -17.35 -0.38
N ILE A 113 -7.64 -16.34 -1.21
CA ILE A 113 -7.26 -14.99 -0.83
C ILE A 113 -8.44 -14.07 -1.15
N LYS A 114 -8.79 -13.16 -0.23
CA LYS A 114 -9.80 -12.14 -0.48
C LYS A 114 -9.24 -11.06 -1.40
N VAL A 115 -10.11 -10.42 -2.18
CA VAL A 115 -9.72 -9.33 -3.08
C VAL A 115 -10.43 -8.05 -2.66
N ILE A 116 -9.68 -6.96 -2.55
CA ILE A 116 -10.22 -5.60 -2.44
C ILE A 116 -10.06 -4.94 -3.81
N GLY A 117 -11.15 -4.45 -4.38
CA GLY A 117 -11.11 -3.66 -5.62
C GLY A 117 -10.67 -2.21 -5.36
N HIS A 118 -9.69 -1.70 -6.10
CA HIS A 118 -9.13 -0.35 -5.92
C HIS A 118 -8.84 0.31 -7.27
N ALA A 119 -9.41 1.43 -7.58
CA ALA A 119 -10.54 2.12 -7.00
C ALA A 119 -11.56 2.39 -8.14
N LEU A 120 -12.84 2.38 -7.82
CA LEU A 120 -13.87 2.66 -8.85
C LEU A 120 -13.78 4.12 -9.30
N VAL A 121 -13.60 5.05 -8.38
CA VAL A 121 -13.50 6.48 -8.65
C VAL A 121 -12.25 7.07 -8.03
N TRP A 122 -11.33 7.54 -8.86
CA TRP A 122 -10.13 8.27 -8.42
C TRP A 122 -9.73 9.31 -9.47
N PHE A 123 -9.29 10.48 -9.06
CA PHE A 123 -8.97 11.59 -9.96
C PHE A 123 -7.69 11.38 -10.80
N HIS A 124 -6.74 10.57 -10.32
CA HIS A 124 -5.51 10.26 -11.04
C HIS A 124 -5.64 9.14 -12.06
N ALA A 125 -6.55 8.21 -11.84
CA ALA A 125 -6.63 6.98 -12.63
C ALA A 125 -7.75 7.03 -13.68
N LEU A 126 -7.86 8.11 -14.40
CA LEU A 126 -8.85 8.32 -15.45
C LEU A 126 -8.23 8.15 -16.85
N PRO A 127 -8.93 7.54 -17.80
CA PRO A 127 -8.51 7.47 -19.18
C PRO A 127 -8.63 8.85 -19.86
N ARG A 128 -7.85 9.05 -20.93
CA ARG A 128 -7.82 10.35 -21.64
C ARG A 128 -9.19 10.79 -22.14
N TRP A 129 -10.03 9.86 -22.61
CA TRP A 129 -11.35 10.20 -23.12
C TRP A 129 -12.29 10.78 -22.04
N VAL A 130 -12.11 10.44 -20.75
CA VAL A 130 -12.82 11.08 -19.64
C VAL A 130 -12.21 12.44 -19.32
N VAL A 131 -10.88 12.53 -19.23
CA VAL A 131 -10.19 13.78 -18.82
C VAL A 131 -10.32 14.89 -19.87
N GLU A 132 -10.24 14.51 -21.14
CA GLU A 132 -10.31 15.45 -22.28
C GLU A 132 -11.75 15.66 -22.81
N GLY A 133 -12.72 14.89 -22.29
CA GLY A 133 -14.11 15.01 -22.68
C GLY A 133 -14.77 16.27 -22.15
N ASN A 134 -15.66 16.84 -22.94
CA ASN A 134 -16.49 17.98 -22.52
C ASN A 134 -17.93 17.48 -22.30
N PHE A 135 -18.15 16.88 -21.12
CA PHE A 135 -19.42 16.25 -20.77
C PHE A 135 -20.33 17.20 -20.00
N SER A 136 -21.63 17.12 -20.28
CA SER A 136 -22.65 17.66 -19.39
C SER A 136 -22.67 16.88 -18.07
N ARG A 137 -23.37 17.41 -17.07
CA ARG A 137 -23.56 16.74 -15.77
C ARG A 137 -24.22 15.37 -15.94
N GLU A 138 -25.26 15.32 -16.75
CA GLU A 138 -26.03 14.11 -17.04
C GLU A 138 -25.18 13.05 -17.75
N GLU A 139 -24.43 13.43 -18.77
CA GLU A 139 -23.52 12.54 -19.49
C GLU A 139 -22.42 11.97 -18.57
N LEU A 140 -21.84 12.80 -17.70
CA LEU A 140 -20.80 12.34 -16.79
C LEU A 140 -21.36 11.42 -15.69
N MET A 141 -22.59 11.66 -15.24
CA MET A 141 -23.30 10.76 -14.34
C MET A 141 -23.57 9.40 -15.00
N GLU A 142 -24.02 9.38 -16.26
CA GLU A 142 -24.25 8.16 -17.03
C GLU A 142 -22.94 7.37 -17.21
N ILE A 143 -21.85 8.04 -17.57
CA ILE A 143 -20.52 7.42 -17.70
C ILE A 143 -20.08 6.77 -16.39
N LEU A 144 -20.23 7.47 -15.26
CA LEU A 144 -19.85 6.95 -13.96
C LEU A 144 -20.73 5.77 -13.52
N HIS A 145 -22.04 5.88 -13.75
CA HIS A 145 -23.00 4.81 -13.48
C HIS A 145 -22.69 3.55 -14.30
N ASP A 146 -22.52 3.69 -15.62
CA ASP A 146 -22.20 2.57 -16.51
C ASP A 146 -20.89 1.90 -16.11
N HIS A 147 -19.85 2.69 -15.80
CA HIS A 147 -18.58 2.16 -15.33
C HIS A 147 -18.75 1.32 -14.06
N ILE A 148 -19.46 1.84 -13.06
CA ILE A 148 -19.66 1.13 -11.78
C ILE A 148 -20.49 -0.14 -12.00
N GLN A 149 -21.61 -0.05 -12.73
CA GLN A 149 -22.48 -1.21 -13.01
C GLN A 149 -21.74 -2.31 -13.77
N THR A 150 -20.94 -1.93 -14.76
CA THR A 150 -20.19 -2.88 -15.58
C THR A 150 -19.06 -3.54 -14.78
N VAL A 151 -18.25 -2.75 -14.07
CA VAL A 151 -17.10 -3.26 -13.33
C VAL A 151 -17.51 -4.09 -12.11
N VAL A 152 -18.39 -3.55 -11.29
CA VAL A 152 -18.84 -4.25 -10.08
C VAL A 152 -19.70 -5.45 -10.45
N GLY A 153 -20.54 -5.34 -11.49
CA GLY A 153 -21.34 -6.45 -12.01
C GLY A 153 -20.49 -7.61 -12.53
N HIS A 154 -19.37 -7.31 -13.22
CA HIS A 154 -18.42 -8.34 -13.69
C HIS A 154 -17.82 -9.14 -12.53
N TYR A 155 -17.49 -8.48 -11.41
CA TYR A 155 -16.89 -9.11 -10.24
C TYR A 155 -17.87 -9.45 -9.12
N ARG A 156 -19.17 -9.40 -9.37
CA ARG A 156 -20.20 -9.64 -8.34
C ARG A 156 -19.96 -10.94 -7.58
N GLY A 157 -19.92 -10.82 -6.24
CA GLY A 157 -19.66 -11.95 -5.33
C GLY A 157 -18.20 -12.43 -5.27
N GLN A 158 -17.28 -11.79 -6.01
CA GLN A 158 -15.85 -12.15 -6.04
C GLN A 158 -14.97 -11.15 -5.29
N ILE A 159 -15.44 -9.91 -5.11
CA ILE A 159 -14.71 -8.85 -4.41
C ILE A 159 -15.22 -8.74 -2.97
N TYR A 160 -14.31 -8.78 -2.02
CA TYR A 160 -14.60 -8.66 -0.59
C TYR A 160 -15.03 -7.24 -0.21
N ALA A 161 -14.29 -6.25 -0.71
CA ALA A 161 -14.56 -4.85 -0.46
C ALA A 161 -14.20 -3.98 -1.67
N TRP A 162 -14.93 -2.90 -1.93
CA TRP A 162 -14.58 -1.90 -2.94
C TRP A 162 -14.18 -0.58 -2.32
N ASP A 163 -13.00 -0.08 -2.72
CA ASP A 163 -12.66 1.33 -2.65
C ASP A 163 -13.52 2.06 -3.70
N VAL A 164 -14.64 2.62 -3.22
CA VAL A 164 -15.61 3.25 -4.11
C VAL A 164 -15.11 4.62 -4.57
N VAL A 165 -14.56 5.41 -3.64
CA VAL A 165 -13.96 6.72 -3.96
C VAL A 165 -12.66 6.89 -3.19
N ASN A 166 -11.57 6.99 -3.94
CA ASN A 166 -10.24 7.22 -3.40
C ASN A 166 -9.89 8.71 -3.39
N GLU A 167 -9.35 9.18 -2.27
CA GLU A 167 -8.80 10.53 -2.05
C GLU A 167 -9.77 11.71 -2.38
N PRO A 168 -10.97 11.73 -1.81
CA PRO A 168 -11.91 12.82 -2.06
C PRO A 168 -11.55 14.15 -1.39
N VAL A 169 -10.58 14.15 -0.43
CA VAL A 169 -10.21 15.31 0.38
C VAL A 169 -8.77 15.76 0.11
N GLU A 170 -8.56 17.07 -0.04
CA GLU A 170 -7.24 17.68 -0.19
C GLU A 170 -6.48 17.74 1.16
N ALA A 171 -5.15 17.93 1.11
CA ALA A 171 -4.31 18.03 2.31
C ALA A 171 -4.74 19.17 3.27
N ASN A 172 -5.35 20.24 2.76
CA ASN A 172 -5.88 21.35 3.56
C ASN A 172 -7.28 21.10 4.13
N GLY A 173 -7.89 19.92 3.84
CA GLY A 173 -9.22 19.54 4.28
C GLY A 173 -10.37 19.99 3.37
N SER A 174 -10.12 20.68 2.25
CA SER A 174 -11.17 20.96 1.27
C SER A 174 -11.50 19.73 0.44
N PHE A 175 -12.69 19.67 -0.16
CA PHE A 175 -12.98 18.66 -1.16
C PHE A 175 -12.07 18.84 -2.38
N ARG A 176 -11.62 17.69 -2.92
CA ARG A 176 -10.80 17.68 -4.12
C ARG A 176 -11.64 18.05 -5.33
N GLU A 177 -11.23 19.09 -6.04
CA GLU A 177 -11.91 19.61 -7.25
C GLU A 177 -11.66 18.73 -8.49
N THR A 178 -12.08 17.47 -8.41
CA THR A 178 -12.00 16.50 -9.52
C THR A 178 -12.99 16.85 -10.65
N ILE A 179 -12.88 16.18 -11.81
CA ILE A 179 -13.90 16.29 -12.87
C ILE A 179 -15.28 15.88 -12.34
N TRP A 180 -15.35 14.85 -11.49
CA TRP A 180 -16.58 14.38 -10.86
C TRP A 180 -17.22 15.44 -9.97
N TYR A 181 -16.42 16.03 -9.08
CA TYR A 181 -16.88 17.08 -8.17
C TYR A 181 -17.31 18.35 -8.90
N LYS A 182 -16.53 18.80 -9.90
CA LYS A 182 -16.80 20.05 -10.65
C LYS A 182 -18.03 19.93 -11.53
N THR A 183 -18.27 18.79 -12.12
CA THR A 183 -19.33 18.59 -13.12
C THR A 183 -20.59 18.01 -12.51
N ILE A 184 -20.48 17.00 -11.65
CA ILE A 184 -21.64 16.36 -11.01
C ILE A 184 -22.02 17.10 -9.71
N GLY A 185 -21.04 17.55 -8.94
CA GLY A 185 -21.21 18.07 -7.59
C GLY A 185 -20.82 17.05 -6.52
N PRO A 186 -20.86 17.42 -5.21
CA PRO A 186 -20.45 16.55 -4.10
C PRO A 186 -21.29 15.27 -4.00
N GLU A 187 -22.46 15.24 -4.58
CA GLU A 187 -23.34 14.06 -4.62
C GLU A 187 -22.75 12.88 -5.40
N TYR A 188 -21.69 13.05 -6.19
CA TYR A 188 -21.05 11.93 -6.90
C TYR A 188 -20.58 10.83 -5.94
N LEU A 189 -20.21 11.18 -4.71
CA LEU A 189 -19.80 10.25 -3.65
C LEU A 189 -20.97 9.33 -3.24
N ASP A 190 -22.11 9.93 -2.90
CA ASP A 190 -23.31 9.19 -2.51
C ASP A 190 -23.86 8.34 -3.67
N LEU A 191 -23.87 8.91 -4.86
CA LEU A 191 -24.28 8.19 -6.08
C LEU A 191 -23.38 6.98 -6.36
N ALA A 192 -22.05 7.14 -6.30
CA ALA A 192 -21.12 6.04 -6.51
C ALA A 192 -21.32 4.90 -5.51
N LEU A 193 -21.51 5.21 -4.21
CA LEU A 193 -21.79 4.22 -3.17
C LEU A 193 -23.11 3.46 -3.45
N ARG A 194 -24.19 4.18 -3.79
CA ARG A 194 -25.49 3.56 -4.08
C ARG A 194 -25.44 2.67 -5.32
N TRP A 195 -24.82 3.13 -6.39
CA TRP A 195 -24.68 2.35 -7.62
C TRP A 195 -23.79 1.11 -7.42
N THR A 196 -22.77 1.21 -6.58
CA THR A 196 -21.94 0.04 -6.22
C THR A 196 -22.73 -0.98 -5.43
N ARG A 197 -23.54 -0.55 -4.44
CA ARG A 197 -24.42 -1.43 -3.64
C ARG A 197 -25.53 -2.06 -4.50
N GLU A 198 -26.02 -1.34 -5.50
CA GLU A 198 -27.01 -1.87 -6.47
C GLU A 198 -26.39 -2.99 -7.33
N ALA A 199 -25.16 -2.80 -7.81
CA ALA A 199 -24.46 -3.77 -8.64
C ALA A 199 -24.03 -5.02 -7.86
N ASP A 200 -23.56 -4.86 -6.59
CA ASP A 200 -23.24 -5.97 -5.70
C ASP A 200 -23.76 -5.68 -4.27
N PRO A 201 -24.86 -6.31 -3.86
CA PRO A 201 -25.45 -6.10 -2.54
C PRO A 201 -24.61 -6.59 -1.35
N ASP A 202 -23.67 -7.53 -1.56
CA ASP A 202 -23.00 -8.28 -0.50
C ASP A 202 -21.55 -7.79 -0.25
N THR A 203 -20.96 -7.03 -1.17
CA THR A 203 -19.59 -6.50 -1.01
C THR A 203 -19.54 -5.36 0.01
N LEU A 204 -18.44 -5.22 0.75
CA LEU A 204 -18.21 -4.06 1.62
C LEU A 204 -17.84 -2.82 0.81
N LEU A 205 -18.37 -1.66 1.19
CA LEU A 205 -18.13 -0.39 0.51
C LEU A 205 -17.38 0.58 1.42
N TYR A 206 -16.26 1.10 0.94
CA TYR A 206 -15.49 2.09 1.69
C TYR A 206 -15.04 3.25 0.81
N ILE A 207 -14.71 4.36 1.45
CA ILE A 207 -13.98 5.49 0.90
C ILE A 207 -12.58 5.50 1.49
N ASN A 208 -11.57 5.87 0.72
CA ASN A 208 -10.16 5.72 1.09
C ASN A 208 -9.42 7.05 1.01
N ASP A 209 -8.57 7.36 2.00
CA ASP A 209 -7.72 8.57 1.96
C ASP A 209 -6.52 8.43 2.92
N TYR A 210 -5.49 9.28 2.75
CA TYR A 210 -4.41 9.46 3.73
C TYR A 210 -4.87 10.48 4.81
N ALA A 211 -5.78 10.03 5.66
CA ALA A 211 -6.50 10.86 6.63
C ALA A 211 -6.60 10.21 8.02
N GLU A 212 -5.64 9.37 8.37
CA GLU A 212 -5.65 8.53 9.57
C GLU A 212 -5.34 9.27 10.87
N GLY A 213 -4.55 10.37 10.85
CA GLY A 213 -4.20 11.16 12.03
C GLY A 213 -5.33 12.07 12.53
N LEU A 214 -4.98 13.02 13.41
CA LEU A 214 -5.91 14.03 13.97
C LEU A 214 -5.57 15.44 13.46
N ASN A 215 -5.72 15.68 12.16
CA ASN A 215 -5.45 16.95 11.50
C ASN A 215 -6.69 17.48 10.75
N SER A 216 -6.56 18.60 10.04
CA SER A 216 -7.67 19.21 9.28
C SER A 216 -8.22 18.30 8.19
N LYS A 217 -7.36 17.55 7.51
CA LYS A 217 -7.75 16.59 6.47
C LYS A 217 -8.56 15.44 7.08
N SER A 218 -8.08 14.84 8.16
CA SER A 218 -8.78 13.74 8.83
C SER A 218 -10.12 14.20 9.42
N GLN A 219 -10.19 15.45 9.94
CA GLN A 219 -11.45 16.00 10.40
C GLN A 219 -12.46 16.18 9.25
N SER A 220 -12.01 16.63 8.08
CA SER A 220 -12.88 16.78 6.92
C SER A 220 -13.33 15.43 6.37
N PHE A 221 -12.43 14.43 6.33
CA PHE A 221 -12.76 13.07 5.92
C PHE A 221 -13.76 12.40 6.87
N TYR A 222 -13.58 12.59 8.19
CA TYR A 222 -14.54 12.15 9.18
C TYR A 222 -15.91 12.81 9.01
N ASN A 223 -15.95 14.14 8.77
CA ASN A 223 -17.21 14.85 8.54
C ASN A 223 -17.92 14.36 7.26
N LEU A 224 -17.16 14.06 6.20
CA LEU A 224 -17.69 13.46 4.97
C LEU A 224 -18.32 12.09 5.26
N ALA A 225 -17.61 11.19 5.93
CA ALA A 225 -18.15 9.87 6.28
C ALA A 225 -19.41 9.97 7.15
N LYS A 226 -19.41 10.88 8.14
CA LYS A 226 -20.56 11.16 8.99
C LYS A 226 -21.76 11.68 8.18
N ASP A 227 -21.56 12.62 7.26
CA ASP A 227 -22.64 13.15 6.40
C ASP A 227 -23.19 12.07 5.48
N LEU A 228 -22.35 11.25 4.84
CA LEU A 228 -22.77 10.11 4.03
C LEU A 228 -23.65 9.13 4.84
N ARG A 229 -23.22 8.77 6.06
CA ARG A 229 -24.00 7.92 6.96
C ARG A 229 -25.34 8.54 7.35
N GLN A 230 -25.36 9.82 7.68
CA GLN A 230 -26.61 10.55 8.03
C GLN A 230 -27.61 10.62 6.87
N ARG A 231 -27.13 10.68 5.63
CA ARG A 231 -27.96 10.63 4.42
C ARG A 231 -28.37 9.21 4.03
N GLY A 232 -27.94 8.19 4.80
CA GLY A 232 -28.26 6.78 4.50
C GLY A 232 -27.53 6.25 3.28
N ALA A 233 -26.35 6.79 2.94
CA ALA A 233 -25.47 6.20 1.95
C ALA A 233 -24.94 4.83 2.47
N PRO A 234 -24.81 3.82 1.60
CA PRO A 234 -24.39 2.47 2.00
C PRO A 234 -22.88 2.39 2.20
N LEU A 235 -22.36 3.19 3.12
CA LEU A 235 -20.94 3.20 3.53
C LEU A 235 -20.75 2.25 4.71
N ASP A 236 -19.89 1.24 4.56
CA ASP A 236 -19.62 0.24 5.58
C ASP A 236 -18.33 0.53 6.34
N ALA A 237 -17.31 1.08 5.65
CA ALA A 237 -15.99 1.31 6.21
C ALA A 237 -15.31 2.57 5.66
N VAL A 238 -14.19 2.93 6.27
CA VAL A 238 -13.22 3.88 5.72
C VAL A 238 -11.85 3.22 5.61
N GLY A 239 -11.07 3.58 4.59
CA GLY A 239 -9.68 3.18 4.43
C GLY A 239 -8.72 4.27 4.87
N PHE A 240 -7.70 3.88 5.61
CA PHE A 240 -6.54 4.68 5.95
C PHE A 240 -5.36 4.17 5.13
N GLN A 241 -4.85 4.99 4.19
CA GLN A 241 -3.76 4.58 3.29
C GLN A 241 -2.48 4.24 4.06
N THR A 242 -2.11 5.06 5.02
CA THR A 242 -0.97 4.79 5.93
C THR A 242 0.38 4.71 5.20
N HIS A 243 0.63 5.64 4.25
CA HIS A 243 1.94 5.85 3.63
C HIS A 243 2.84 6.65 4.58
N LEU A 244 3.44 5.99 5.58
CA LEU A 244 4.15 6.63 6.69
C LEU A 244 5.43 7.33 6.23
N GLY A 245 5.70 8.51 6.83
CA GLY A 245 6.86 9.34 6.50
C GLY A 245 6.76 10.09 5.18
N PHE A 246 5.64 9.97 4.45
CA PHE A 246 5.43 10.62 3.17
C PHE A 246 4.09 11.37 3.10
N LEU A 247 2.97 10.70 3.31
CA LEU A 247 1.64 11.30 3.25
C LEU A 247 0.92 11.24 4.60
N SER A 248 1.27 10.31 5.45
CA SER A 248 0.49 9.87 6.59
C SER A 248 1.08 10.26 7.94
N ALA A 249 0.25 10.29 8.97
CA ALA A 249 0.66 10.53 10.34
C ALA A 249 1.42 9.33 10.92
N ASP A 250 2.58 9.57 11.54
CA ASP A 250 3.43 8.54 12.13
C ASP A 250 3.02 8.19 13.58
N ASN A 251 2.01 8.87 14.12
CA ASN A 251 1.56 8.70 15.49
C ASN A 251 0.41 7.69 15.58
N SER A 252 0.75 6.44 15.93
CA SER A 252 -0.23 5.35 16.06
C SER A 252 -1.30 5.61 17.14
N GLU A 253 -1.00 6.39 18.19
CA GLU A 253 -1.99 6.74 19.23
C GLU A 253 -3.08 7.68 18.68
N GLU A 254 -2.71 8.67 17.86
CA GLU A 254 -3.68 9.52 17.15
C GLU A 254 -4.54 8.73 16.19
N VAL A 255 -3.94 7.78 15.47
CA VAL A 255 -4.67 6.89 14.55
C VAL A 255 -5.66 6.01 15.32
N ALA A 256 -5.25 5.44 16.45
CA ALA A 256 -6.13 4.65 17.32
C ALA A 256 -7.31 5.48 17.85
N GLU A 257 -7.07 6.74 18.23
CA GLU A 257 -8.14 7.66 18.65
C GLU A 257 -9.10 7.99 17.49
N ASN A 258 -8.55 8.18 16.29
CA ASN A 258 -9.39 8.42 15.12
C ASN A 258 -10.22 7.17 14.75
N MET A 259 -9.68 5.95 14.85
CA MET A 259 -10.43 4.69 14.65
C MET A 259 -11.68 4.62 15.56
N LYS A 260 -11.56 5.01 16.84
CA LYS A 260 -12.69 5.05 17.78
C LYS A 260 -13.80 5.99 17.32
N ARG A 261 -13.45 7.14 16.74
CA ARG A 261 -14.44 8.11 16.22
C ARG A 261 -15.29 7.48 15.09
N TYR A 262 -14.68 6.65 14.23
CA TYR A 262 -15.42 5.93 13.19
C TYR A 262 -16.26 4.80 13.77
N ALA A 263 -15.79 4.11 14.82
CA ALA A 263 -16.60 3.13 15.55
C ALA A 263 -17.90 3.75 16.12
N GLU A 264 -17.84 4.98 16.60
CA GLU A 264 -19.03 5.73 17.07
C GLU A 264 -20.04 6.03 15.95
N LEU A 265 -19.60 6.06 14.69
CA LEU A 265 -20.47 6.16 13.50
C LEU A 265 -20.99 4.80 13.03
N GLY A 266 -20.57 3.70 13.65
CA GLY A 266 -20.86 2.35 13.19
C GLY A 266 -20.15 2.02 11.87
N LEU A 267 -18.93 2.54 11.69
CA LEU A 267 -18.08 2.29 10.52
C LEU A 267 -16.85 1.48 10.92
N ASP A 268 -16.52 0.50 10.09
CA ASP A 268 -15.23 -0.17 10.18
C ASP A 268 -14.10 0.71 9.62
N VAL A 269 -12.87 0.39 10.02
CA VAL A 269 -11.64 0.99 9.51
C VAL A 269 -10.75 -0.10 8.95
N MET A 270 -10.15 0.15 7.80
CA MET A 270 -9.13 -0.72 7.20
C MET A 270 -7.84 0.07 7.02
N ILE A 271 -6.68 -0.51 7.35
CA ILE A 271 -5.38 -0.01 6.91
C ILE A 271 -5.16 -0.60 5.52
N THR A 272 -5.02 0.24 4.47
CA THR A 272 -5.19 -0.20 3.09
C THR A 272 -3.92 -0.19 2.25
N GLU A 273 -2.90 0.62 2.59
CA GLU A 273 -1.77 0.88 1.70
C GLU A 273 -0.45 1.09 2.46
N MET A 274 -0.30 0.46 3.63
CA MET A 274 0.82 0.73 4.52
C MET A 274 2.17 0.47 3.87
N ASP A 275 3.04 1.47 3.94
CA ASP A 275 4.48 1.36 3.69
C ASP A 275 5.26 2.30 4.62
N VAL A 276 6.49 1.87 4.99
CA VAL A 276 7.30 2.54 6.01
C VAL A 276 8.76 2.62 5.52
N PRO A 277 9.14 3.64 4.74
CA PRO A 277 10.51 3.81 4.27
C PRO A 277 11.53 3.90 5.42
N ILE A 278 12.64 3.16 5.33
CA ILE A 278 13.67 3.18 6.39
C ILE A 278 14.44 4.49 6.45
N ASP A 279 14.58 5.19 5.34
CA ASP A 279 15.33 6.44 5.21
C ASP A 279 14.64 7.66 5.84
N GLN A 280 13.41 7.51 6.34
CA GLN A 280 12.79 8.52 7.21
C GLN A 280 13.36 8.51 8.64
N PHE A 281 14.02 7.42 9.07
CA PHE A 281 14.59 7.29 10.39
C PHE A 281 16.08 7.67 10.40
N SER A 282 16.53 8.34 11.45
CA SER A 282 17.96 8.59 11.71
C SER A 282 18.63 7.36 12.33
N GLY A 283 19.97 7.30 12.27
CA GLY A 283 20.75 6.24 12.88
C GLY A 283 21.44 5.31 11.88
N THR A 284 21.97 4.19 12.39
CA THR A 284 22.57 3.13 11.58
C THR A 284 21.50 2.37 10.79
N PRO A 285 21.87 1.61 9.75
CA PRO A 285 20.92 0.78 9.02
C PRO A 285 20.14 -0.19 9.92
N GLU A 286 20.77 -0.73 10.95
CA GLU A 286 20.15 -1.62 11.93
C GLU A 286 19.09 -0.88 12.76
N GLU A 287 19.44 0.31 13.27
CA GLU A 287 18.50 1.17 14.03
C GLU A 287 17.31 1.60 13.17
N GLN A 288 17.53 1.89 11.88
CA GLN A 288 16.45 2.21 10.94
C GLN A 288 15.51 1.03 10.71
N LEU A 289 16.03 -0.20 10.57
CA LEU A 289 15.23 -1.41 10.44
C LEU A 289 14.44 -1.75 11.72
N GLU A 290 15.01 -1.49 12.90
CA GLU A 290 14.31 -1.65 14.18
C GLU A 290 13.18 -0.63 14.32
N ALA A 291 13.41 0.62 13.92
CA ALA A 291 12.38 1.66 13.92
C ALA A 291 11.22 1.32 12.96
N GLN A 292 11.54 0.83 11.75
CA GLN A 292 10.56 0.32 10.80
C GLN A 292 9.74 -0.83 11.41
N ALA A 293 10.42 -1.79 12.06
CA ALA A 293 9.77 -2.94 12.69
C ALA A 293 8.80 -2.50 13.80
N LYS A 294 9.21 -1.51 14.59
CA LYS A 294 8.35 -0.91 15.62
C LYS A 294 7.09 -0.29 15.00
N MET A 295 7.22 0.48 13.93
CA MET A 295 6.07 1.12 13.27
C MET A 295 5.07 0.07 12.73
N TYR A 296 5.54 -0.95 12.02
CA TYR A 296 4.67 -2.03 11.54
C TYR A 296 3.93 -2.75 12.67
N ARG A 297 4.63 -3.04 13.77
CA ARG A 297 4.01 -3.64 14.95
C ARG A 297 2.98 -2.73 15.60
N ASP A 298 3.30 -1.45 15.81
CA ASP A 298 2.43 -0.51 16.50
C ASP A 298 1.13 -0.29 15.72
N PHE A 299 1.20 -0.15 14.39
CA PHE A 299 0.02 -0.01 13.53
C PHE A 299 -0.81 -1.30 13.45
N LEU A 300 -0.16 -2.46 13.40
CA LEU A 300 -0.87 -3.74 13.50
C LEU A 300 -1.57 -3.87 14.85
N LYS A 301 -0.89 -3.53 15.94
CA LYS A 301 -1.43 -3.60 17.29
C LYS A 301 -2.67 -2.74 17.47
N ILE A 302 -2.65 -1.46 17.05
CA ILE A 302 -3.82 -0.60 17.19
C ILE A 302 -5.02 -1.10 16.38
N CYS A 303 -4.80 -1.72 15.22
CA CYS A 303 -5.85 -2.34 14.44
C CYS A 303 -6.39 -3.61 15.13
N LEU A 304 -5.52 -4.45 15.69
CA LEU A 304 -5.94 -5.64 16.47
C LEU A 304 -6.70 -5.29 17.76
N ASP A 305 -6.36 -4.17 18.38
CA ASP A 305 -7.01 -3.70 19.63
C ASP A 305 -8.34 -2.96 19.36
N ALA A 306 -8.55 -2.47 18.14
CA ALA A 306 -9.77 -1.75 17.77
C ALA A 306 -10.89 -2.72 17.38
N SER A 307 -12.07 -2.57 17.98
CA SER A 307 -13.23 -3.42 17.70
C SER A 307 -13.78 -3.29 16.27
N ASN A 308 -13.38 -2.24 15.56
CA ASN A 308 -13.81 -1.92 14.20
C ASN A 308 -12.65 -1.96 13.19
N CYS A 309 -11.53 -2.65 13.48
CA CYS A 309 -10.45 -2.85 12.52
C CYS A 309 -10.07 -4.33 12.48
N ASN A 310 -10.15 -4.94 11.31
CA ASN A 310 -9.78 -6.34 11.09
C ASN A 310 -8.92 -6.56 9.85
N THR A 311 -8.41 -5.49 9.23
CA THR A 311 -7.71 -5.57 7.94
C THR A 311 -6.51 -4.63 7.92
N LEU A 312 -5.32 -5.19 7.58
CA LEU A 312 -4.12 -4.43 7.28
C LEU A 312 -3.52 -4.91 5.97
N VAL A 313 -3.42 -3.99 5.01
CA VAL A 313 -2.82 -4.24 3.70
C VAL A 313 -1.66 -3.27 3.48
N MET A 314 -0.54 -3.79 3.03
CA MET A 314 0.64 -3.02 2.65
C MET A 314 0.58 -2.65 1.16
N TRP A 315 1.21 -1.53 0.75
CA TRP A 315 1.27 -1.19 -0.68
C TRP A 315 2.41 -1.91 -1.39
N GLY A 316 2.31 -3.22 -1.43
CA GLY A 316 3.31 -4.22 -1.81
C GLY A 316 3.67 -5.13 -0.63
N PHE A 317 4.70 -5.97 -0.76
CA PHE A 317 5.20 -6.76 0.38
C PHE A 317 6.72 -6.93 0.38
N THR A 318 7.40 -6.65 -0.74
CA THR A 318 8.85 -6.81 -0.91
C THR A 318 9.48 -5.54 -1.47
N ASP A 319 10.62 -5.16 -0.92
CA ASP A 319 11.42 -4.01 -1.36
C ASP A 319 11.92 -4.13 -2.81
N ARG A 320 11.81 -5.32 -3.41
CA ARG A 320 12.17 -5.56 -4.80
C ARG A 320 11.24 -4.85 -5.79
N HIS A 321 9.98 -4.71 -5.44
CA HIS A 321 8.91 -4.24 -6.32
C HIS A 321 8.03 -3.19 -5.63
N THR A 322 8.65 -2.19 -5.02
CA THR A 322 7.93 -1.06 -4.42
C THR A 322 7.81 0.12 -5.39
N TRP A 323 6.66 0.79 -5.35
CA TRP A 323 6.40 2.01 -6.11
C TRP A 323 7.25 3.19 -5.64
N LEU A 324 7.59 3.25 -4.33
CA LEU A 324 8.28 4.37 -3.71
C LEU A 324 9.69 4.59 -4.28
N THR A 325 10.42 3.54 -4.64
CA THR A 325 11.76 3.68 -5.23
C THR A 325 11.72 4.49 -6.53
N GLY A 326 10.69 4.30 -7.36
CA GLY A 326 10.53 5.04 -8.61
C GLY A 326 9.93 6.43 -8.43
N PHE A 327 9.18 6.67 -7.35
CA PHE A 327 8.43 7.90 -7.13
C PHE A 327 9.17 8.92 -6.26
N THR A 328 9.68 8.51 -5.11
CA THR A 328 10.39 9.38 -4.15
C THR A 328 11.88 9.08 -4.04
N GLY A 329 12.33 7.91 -4.53
CA GLY A 329 13.66 7.37 -4.26
C GLY A 329 13.81 6.76 -2.87
N SER A 330 12.73 6.67 -2.09
CA SER A 330 12.71 6.12 -0.73
C SER A 330 13.11 4.65 -0.70
N LYS A 331 13.68 4.21 0.44
CA LYS A 331 14.36 2.93 0.55
C LYS A 331 13.60 1.93 1.39
N ASP A 332 13.57 0.72 0.86
CA ASP A 332 13.26 -0.52 1.58
C ASP A 332 12.04 -0.41 2.53
N PRO A 333 10.83 -0.01 2.01
CA PRO A 333 9.66 0.33 2.83
C PRO A 333 8.87 -0.87 3.34
N LEU A 334 9.11 -2.08 2.82
CA LEU A 334 8.23 -3.24 3.01
C LEU A 334 8.86 -4.29 3.95
N ILE A 335 8.09 -5.36 4.23
CA ILE A 335 8.44 -6.34 5.27
C ILE A 335 9.33 -7.50 4.77
N PHE A 336 9.45 -7.66 3.43
CA PHE A 336 10.41 -8.57 2.82
C PHE A 336 11.47 -7.79 2.03
N ASP A 337 12.71 -8.26 2.07
CA ASP A 337 13.81 -7.66 1.32
C ASP A 337 13.71 -7.95 -0.20
N LYS A 338 14.68 -7.45 -0.97
CA LYS A 338 14.77 -7.64 -2.43
C LYS A 338 15.01 -9.10 -2.85
N SER A 339 15.37 -9.97 -1.90
CA SER A 339 15.56 -11.41 -2.07
C SER A 339 14.40 -12.23 -1.51
N TYR A 340 13.28 -11.57 -1.16
CA TYR A 340 12.11 -12.17 -0.53
C TYR A 340 12.38 -12.80 0.84
N GLN A 341 13.42 -12.32 1.56
CA GLN A 341 13.70 -12.75 2.92
C GLN A 341 12.95 -11.85 3.91
N PRO A 342 12.41 -12.42 5.01
CA PRO A 342 11.78 -11.65 6.07
C PRO A 342 12.73 -10.61 6.66
N LYS A 343 12.26 -9.38 6.85
CA LYS A 343 12.95 -8.30 7.55
C LYS A 343 12.53 -8.27 9.03
N PRO A 344 13.19 -7.48 9.91
CA PRO A 344 12.75 -7.27 11.29
C PRO A 344 11.27 -6.87 11.39
N ALA A 345 10.76 -6.10 10.44
CA ALA A 345 9.34 -5.72 10.37
C ALA A 345 8.39 -6.93 10.23
N TYR A 346 8.75 -7.92 9.40
CA TYR A 346 7.98 -9.18 9.31
C TYR A 346 7.92 -9.89 10.67
N HIS A 347 9.05 -10.04 11.33
CA HIS A 347 9.13 -10.73 12.62
C HIS A 347 8.35 -9.99 13.72
N ALA A 348 8.41 -8.66 13.73
CA ALA A 348 7.64 -7.86 14.67
C ALA A 348 6.12 -8.02 14.49
N MET A 349 5.64 -8.06 13.23
CA MET A 349 4.23 -8.35 12.93
C MET A 349 3.85 -9.80 13.28
N TRP A 350 4.75 -10.73 13.04
CA TRP A 350 4.54 -12.13 13.37
C TRP A 350 4.36 -12.35 14.89
N GLU A 351 5.23 -11.75 15.70
CA GLU A 351 5.12 -11.82 17.16
C GLU A 351 3.83 -11.15 17.67
N GLU A 352 3.42 -10.03 17.10
CA GLU A 352 2.20 -9.33 17.47
C GLU A 352 0.94 -10.16 17.13
N LEU A 353 0.91 -10.80 15.96
CA LEU A 353 -0.19 -11.69 15.56
C LEU A 353 -0.25 -12.96 16.42
N LYS A 354 0.91 -13.50 16.81
CA LYS A 354 0.97 -14.68 17.67
C LYS A 354 0.40 -14.39 19.05
N GLY A 355 0.59 -13.16 19.54
CA GLY A 355 0.22 -12.77 20.89
C GLY A 355 1.18 -13.31 21.95
N THR A 356 1.11 -12.78 23.14
CA THR A 356 1.77 -13.37 24.32
C THR A 356 0.84 -14.44 24.89
N ASP A 357 1.31 -15.69 24.91
CA ASP A 357 0.67 -16.80 25.66
C ASP A 357 0.46 -16.45 27.13
#